data_0ea790dfcdc3c80577a628111be50ddb
#
_entry.id   0ea790dfcdc3c80577a628111be50ddb
#
_cell.length_a   1.000
_cell.length_b   1.000
_cell.length_c   1.000
_cell.angle_alpha   90.00
_cell.angle_beta   90.00
_cell.angle_gamma   90.00
#
_symmetry.space_group_name_H-M   'P 1'
#
loop_
_entity.id
_entity.type
_entity.pdbx_description
1 polymer ?
#
loop_
_entity_poly.entity_id
_entity_poly.type
_entity_poly.pdbx_seq_one_letter_code
_entity_poly.pdbx_strand_id
1 'polypeptide(L)'
;MSSSGIEAAVTHAVAVGAEVWVPLERVTEEDATREDVSASYARGVVKRVDADADTIDVEDALGRTSRAKASAALLRDAAMQEDMVKLNHLHEPGVLDNLRRRYAMDDIYTYTGSILIAVNPF
;
A
#
# COMPACT_ATOMS: atom_id res chain seq x y z
N MET A 1 26.59 13.65 1.86
CA MET A 1 25.85 14.10 3.02
C MET A 1 24.36 14.31 2.76
N SER A 2 24.02 15.00 1.69
CA SER A 2 22.62 15.24 1.33
C SER A 2 21.85 13.95 1.03
N SER A 3 22.49 12.97 0.40
CA SER A 3 21.86 11.68 0.09
C SER A 3 21.50 10.91 1.37
N SER A 4 22.30 11.03 2.43
CA SER A 4 22.02 10.35 3.68
C SER A 4 20.77 10.91 4.38
N GLY A 5 20.46 12.19 4.20
CA GLY A 5 19.24 12.80 4.72
C GLY A 5 17.99 12.23 4.03
N ILE A 6 18.06 12.04 2.71
CA ILE A 6 16.96 11.45 1.94
C ILE A 6 16.77 9.99 2.32
N GLU A 7 17.86 9.24 2.44
CA GLU A 7 17.82 7.84 2.85
C GLU A 7 17.22 7.68 4.25
N ALA A 8 17.61 8.55 5.18
CA ALA A 8 17.08 8.54 6.53
C ALA A 8 15.56 8.81 6.54
N ALA A 9 15.08 9.75 5.71
CA ALA A 9 13.66 10.04 5.60
C ALA A 9 12.89 8.85 5.03
N VAL A 10 13.41 8.18 4.00
CA VAL A 10 12.80 6.99 3.42
C VAL A 10 12.78 5.85 4.43
N THR A 11 13.89 5.64 5.16
CA THR A 11 13.97 4.61 6.20
C THR A 11 12.98 4.87 7.34
N HIS A 12 12.82 6.13 7.75
CA HIS A 12 11.86 6.50 8.80
C HIS A 12 10.41 6.31 8.35
N ALA A 13 10.13 6.40 7.04
CA ALA A 13 8.78 6.22 6.54
C ALA A 13 8.28 4.78 6.74
N VAL A 14 9.18 3.81 6.77
CA VAL A 14 8.83 2.39 7.00
C VAL A 14 9.24 2.02 8.43
N ALA A 15 8.43 2.45 9.39
CA ALA A 15 8.66 2.24 10.81
C ALA A 15 7.70 1.18 11.36
N VAL A 16 8.04 0.64 12.52
CA VAL A 16 7.16 -0.29 13.26
C VAL A 16 5.80 0.37 13.47
N GLY A 17 4.73 -0.36 13.16
CA GLY A 17 3.36 0.12 13.25
C GLY A 17 2.82 0.73 11.95
N ALA A 18 3.68 1.01 10.97
CA ALA A 18 3.22 1.53 9.68
C ALA A 18 2.47 0.46 8.89
N GLU A 19 1.41 0.88 8.19
CA GLU A 19 0.75 0.04 7.21
C GLU A 19 1.46 0.18 5.87
N VAL A 20 1.81 -0.95 5.28
CA VAL A 20 2.56 -0.99 4.02
C VAL A 20 1.94 -1.98 3.05
N TRP A 21 2.27 -1.80 1.78
CA TRP A 21 2.04 -2.76 0.71
C TRP A 21 3.37 -3.43 0.39
N VAL A 22 3.40 -4.76 0.45
CA VAL A 22 4.60 -5.52 0.12
C VAL A 22 4.35 -6.36 -1.13
N PRO A 23 5.34 -6.45 -2.05
CA PRO A 23 5.16 -7.19 -3.29
C PRO A 23 4.91 -8.67 -3.03
N LEU A 24 3.98 -9.25 -3.77
CA LEU A 24 3.78 -10.68 -3.84
C LEU A 24 4.58 -11.21 -5.02
N GLU A 25 5.37 -12.26 -4.81
CA GLU A 25 6.10 -12.90 -5.91
C GLU A 25 5.14 -13.48 -6.94
N ARG A 26 4.00 -13.96 -6.44
CA ARG A 26 2.99 -14.61 -7.28
C ARG A 26 1.61 -14.36 -6.67
N VAL A 27 0.70 -13.89 -7.50
CA VAL A 27 -0.71 -13.70 -7.09
C VAL A 27 -1.47 -14.97 -7.44
N THR A 28 -2.03 -15.61 -6.43
CA THR A 28 -2.88 -16.80 -6.63
C THR A 28 -4.34 -16.38 -6.79
N GLU A 29 -5.21 -17.31 -7.20
CA GLU A 29 -6.64 -17.03 -7.27
C GLU A 29 -7.21 -16.68 -5.91
N GLU A 30 -6.72 -17.32 -4.85
CA GLU A 30 -7.11 -17.01 -3.48
C GLU A 30 -6.69 -15.57 -3.11
N ASP A 31 -5.47 -15.17 -3.46
CA ASP A 31 -4.99 -13.82 -3.21
C ASP A 31 -5.85 -12.77 -3.90
N ALA A 32 -6.33 -13.06 -5.12
CA ALA A 32 -7.14 -12.13 -5.89
C ALA A 32 -8.48 -11.80 -5.23
N THR A 33 -8.95 -12.66 -4.32
CA THR A 33 -10.21 -12.45 -3.60
C THR A 33 -10.03 -11.77 -2.23
N ARG A 34 -8.78 -11.59 -1.78
CA ARG A 34 -8.49 -11.02 -0.46
C ARG A 34 -8.62 -9.50 -0.49
N GLU A 35 -9.22 -8.95 0.57
CA GLU A 35 -9.36 -7.50 0.73
C GLU A 35 -8.02 -6.81 1.02
N ASP A 36 -7.04 -7.55 1.57
CA ASP A 36 -5.72 -7.02 1.88
C ASP A 36 -4.72 -7.15 0.72
N VAL A 37 -5.20 -7.54 -0.46
CA VAL A 37 -4.38 -7.60 -1.68
C VAL A 37 -4.87 -6.54 -2.65
N SER A 38 -3.94 -5.75 -3.18
CA SER A 38 -4.21 -4.71 -4.17
C SER A 38 -3.12 -4.76 -5.22
N ALA A 39 -3.50 -4.89 -6.50
CA ALA A 39 -2.56 -5.17 -7.58
C ALA A 39 -1.76 -6.45 -7.24
N SER A 40 -0.44 -6.39 -7.32
CA SER A 40 0.42 -7.52 -6.95
C SER A 40 1.04 -7.32 -5.56
N TYR A 41 0.35 -6.62 -4.67
CA TYR A 41 0.84 -6.28 -3.34
C TYR A 41 -0.13 -6.75 -2.26
N ALA A 42 0.42 -7.16 -1.12
CA ALA A 42 -0.37 -7.48 0.07
C ALA A 42 -0.15 -6.41 1.14
N ARG A 43 -1.22 -6.05 1.83
CA ARG A 43 -1.19 -5.08 2.91
C ARG A 43 -0.81 -5.77 4.22
N GLY A 44 0.00 -5.09 5.01
CA GLY A 44 0.32 -5.55 6.35
C GLY A 44 0.86 -4.44 7.22
N VAL A 45 1.08 -4.77 8.49
CA VAL A 45 1.61 -3.85 9.48
C VAL A 45 3.05 -4.26 9.81
N VAL A 46 3.94 -3.29 9.79
CA VAL A 46 5.35 -3.52 10.10
C VAL A 46 5.50 -3.84 11.58
N LYS A 47 6.06 -4.99 11.90
CA LYS A 47 6.30 -5.44 13.27
C LYS A 47 7.76 -5.28 13.69
N ARG A 48 8.68 -5.35 12.74
CA ARG A 48 10.11 -5.25 12.99
C ARG A 48 10.82 -4.66 11.79
N VAL A 49 11.81 -3.83 12.04
CA VAL A 49 12.65 -3.23 11.00
C VAL A 49 14.10 -3.58 11.29
N ASP A 50 14.80 -4.09 10.28
CA ASP A 50 16.25 -4.27 10.31
C ASP A 50 16.84 -3.38 9.22
N ALA A 51 17.27 -2.20 9.61
CA ALA A 51 17.79 -1.20 8.68
C ALA A 51 19.10 -1.65 8.01
N ASP A 52 19.92 -2.39 8.73
CA ASP A 52 21.22 -2.84 8.20
C ASP A 52 21.04 -3.88 7.10
N ALA A 53 20.05 -4.75 7.24
CA ALA A 53 19.76 -5.80 6.27
C ALA A 53 18.72 -5.37 5.23
N ASP A 54 18.16 -4.18 5.33
CA ASP A 54 17.06 -3.69 4.50
C ASP A 54 15.86 -4.64 4.51
N THR A 55 15.51 -5.17 5.68
CA THR A 55 14.38 -6.09 5.82
C THR A 55 13.38 -5.60 6.85
N ILE A 56 12.12 -5.98 6.64
CA ILE A 56 11.04 -5.75 7.58
C ILE A 56 10.26 -7.05 7.76
N ASP A 57 9.71 -7.23 8.95
CA ASP A 57 8.74 -8.28 9.22
C ASP A 57 7.37 -7.64 9.24
N VAL A 58 6.45 -8.19 8.46
CA VAL A 58 5.12 -7.64 8.23
C VAL A 58 4.07 -8.68 8.60
N GLU A 59 3.09 -8.27 9.38
CA GLU A 59 1.96 -9.12 9.76
C GLU A 59 0.74 -8.76 8.92
N ASP A 60 0.15 -9.75 8.25
CA ASP A 60 -1.05 -9.55 7.42
C ASP A 60 -2.34 -9.63 8.24
N ALA A 61 -3.49 -9.48 7.57
CA ALA A 61 -4.80 -9.49 8.23
C ALA A 61 -5.14 -10.83 8.88
N LEU A 62 -4.50 -11.91 8.46
CA LEU A 62 -4.71 -13.24 9.03
C LEU A 62 -3.75 -13.55 10.17
N GLY A 63 -2.90 -12.60 10.57
CA GLY A 63 -1.92 -12.77 11.63
C GLY A 63 -0.65 -13.49 11.19
N ARG A 64 -0.47 -13.71 9.90
CA ARG A 64 0.74 -14.36 9.37
C ARG A 64 1.83 -13.32 9.20
N THR A 65 3.04 -13.70 9.57
CA THR A 65 4.21 -12.82 9.45
C THR A 65 5.05 -13.24 8.26
N SER A 66 5.45 -12.28 7.47
CA SER A 66 6.36 -12.49 6.34
C SER A 66 7.48 -11.47 6.38
N ARG A 67 8.58 -11.79 5.69
CA ARG A 67 9.72 -10.89 5.60
C ARG A 67 9.79 -10.31 4.19
N ALA A 68 10.05 -9.02 4.12
CA ALA A 68 10.14 -8.30 2.85
C ALA A 68 11.32 -7.32 2.91
N LYS A 69 11.73 -6.82 1.74
CA LYS A 69 12.71 -5.73 1.68
C LYS A 69 12.02 -4.42 2.06
N ALA A 70 12.64 -3.67 2.97
CA ALA A 70 12.12 -2.36 3.35
C ALA A 70 12.04 -1.41 2.15
N SER A 71 13.03 -1.48 1.26
CA SER A 71 13.08 -0.64 0.04
C SER A 71 11.98 -0.97 -0.97
N ALA A 72 11.40 -2.16 -0.91
CA ALA A 72 10.33 -2.58 -1.79
C ALA A 72 8.93 -2.31 -1.22
N ALA A 73 8.83 -1.94 0.05
CA ALA A 73 7.55 -1.67 0.70
C ALA A 73 7.04 -0.27 0.32
N LEU A 74 5.73 -0.19 0.09
CA LEU A 74 5.06 1.07 -0.24
C LEU A 74 4.12 1.44 0.90
N LEU A 75 4.13 2.69 1.32
CA LEU A 75 3.26 3.15 2.39
C LEU A 75 1.81 3.21 1.95
N ARG A 76 0.91 2.85 2.84
CA ARG A 76 -0.53 2.93 2.61
C ARG A 76 -1.07 4.24 3.15
N ASP A 77 -1.94 4.89 2.35
CA ASP A 77 -2.69 6.04 2.84
C ASP A 77 -3.78 5.60 3.82
N ALA A 78 -3.87 6.27 4.95
CA ALA A 78 -4.87 5.96 5.96
C ALA A 78 -6.29 6.31 5.50
N ALA A 79 -6.43 7.40 4.75
CA ALA A 79 -7.73 7.91 4.30
C ALA A 79 -7.89 7.76 2.79
N MET A 80 -9.10 7.43 2.35
CA MET A 80 -9.44 7.47 0.94
C MET A 80 -9.67 8.91 0.49
N GLN A 81 -9.47 9.18 -0.80
CA GLN A 81 -9.61 10.50 -1.39
C GLN A 81 -10.58 10.48 -2.56
N GLU A 82 -11.42 11.51 -2.65
CA GLU A 82 -12.29 11.72 -3.79
C GLU A 82 -11.50 12.04 -5.06
N ASP A 83 -10.38 12.73 -4.90
CA ASP A 83 -9.44 13.04 -5.99
C ASP A 83 -8.11 12.37 -5.67
N MET A 84 -7.70 11.42 -6.51
CA MET A 84 -6.51 10.62 -6.26
C MET A 84 -5.20 11.39 -6.33
N VAL A 85 -5.18 12.59 -6.92
CA VAL A 85 -3.98 13.44 -6.87
C VAL A 85 -3.68 13.94 -5.46
N LYS A 86 -4.65 13.85 -4.55
CA LYS A 86 -4.49 14.25 -3.15
C LYS A 86 -3.98 13.11 -2.26
N LEU A 87 -3.81 11.90 -2.81
CA LEU A 87 -3.20 10.82 -2.06
C LEU A 87 -1.76 11.18 -1.69
N ASN A 88 -1.38 10.93 -0.45
CA ASN A 88 -0.01 11.18 0.01
C ASN A 88 0.99 10.21 -0.62
N HIS A 89 0.53 8.99 -0.94
CA HIS A 89 1.36 7.94 -1.50
C HIS A 89 0.70 7.44 -2.79
N LEU A 90 1.10 8.04 -3.90
CA LEU A 90 0.52 7.73 -5.21
C LEU A 90 1.30 6.58 -5.86
N HIS A 91 0.76 5.38 -5.78
CA HIS A 91 1.31 4.17 -6.36
C HIS A 91 0.19 3.21 -6.75
N GLU A 92 0.50 2.20 -7.53
CA GLU A 92 -0.51 1.29 -8.09
C GLU A 92 -1.41 0.63 -7.04
N PRO A 93 -0.89 -0.03 -5.98
CA PRO A 93 -1.78 -0.63 -4.98
C PRO A 93 -2.61 0.41 -4.24
N GLY A 94 -2.08 1.59 -4.01
CA GLY A 94 -2.80 2.68 -3.34
C GLY A 94 -3.96 3.22 -4.17
N VAL A 95 -3.76 3.38 -5.46
CA VAL A 95 -4.81 3.84 -6.37
C VAL A 95 -5.96 2.83 -6.40
N LEU A 96 -5.65 1.54 -6.55
CA LEU A 96 -6.67 0.50 -6.56
C LEU A 96 -7.35 0.35 -5.21
N ASP A 97 -6.61 0.47 -4.12
CA ASP A 97 -7.16 0.45 -2.76
C ASP A 97 -8.15 1.61 -2.55
N ASN A 98 -7.79 2.81 -3.01
CA ASN A 98 -8.66 3.98 -2.92
C ASN A 98 -9.97 3.75 -3.69
N LEU A 99 -9.89 3.26 -4.91
CA LEU A 99 -11.08 2.96 -5.72
C LEU A 99 -11.95 1.89 -5.06
N ARG A 100 -11.34 0.83 -4.54
CA ARG A 100 -12.05 -0.25 -3.84
C ARG A 100 -12.78 0.24 -2.60
N ARG A 101 -12.10 1.07 -1.79
CA ARG A 101 -12.66 1.61 -0.55
C ARG A 101 -13.83 2.54 -0.84
N ARG A 102 -13.72 3.38 -1.86
CA ARG A 102 -14.80 4.26 -2.30
C ARG A 102 -15.97 3.47 -2.87
N TYR A 103 -15.68 2.44 -3.68
CA TYR A 103 -16.71 1.56 -4.22
C TYR A 103 -17.51 0.86 -3.11
N ALA A 104 -16.85 0.44 -2.03
CA ALA A 104 -17.50 -0.19 -0.89
C ALA A 104 -18.48 0.77 -0.18
N MET A 105 -18.31 2.08 -0.39
CA MET A 105 -19.22 3.12 0.14
C MET A 105 -20.18 3.65 -0.93
N ASP A 106 -20.38 2.89 -2.01
CA ASP A 106 -21.21 3.24 -3.16
C ASP A 106 -20.72 4.47 -3.96
N ASP A 107 -19.47 4.88 -3.77
CA ASP A 107 -18.85 5.95 -4.53
C ASP A 107 -18.14 5.37 -5.76
N ILE A 108 -18.89 5.21 -6.84
CA ILE A 108 -18.36 4.60 -8.06
C ILE A 108 -17.55 5.57 -8.92
N TYR A 109 -17.61 6.87 -8.64
CA TYR A 109 -16.89 7.90 -9.38
C TYR A 109 -15.75 8.45 -8.53
N THR A 110 -14.57 8.51 -9.10
CA THR A 110 -13.38 9.06 -8.43
C THR A 110 -12.60 9.91 -9.42
N TYR A 111 -12.18 11.10 -8.97
CA TYR A 111 -11.38 11.99 -9.81
C TYR A 111 -9.90 11.64 -9.73
N THR A 112 -9.20 11.91 -10.82
CA THR A 112 -7.75 12.01 -10.83
C THR A 112 -7.41 13.29 -11.60
N GLY A 113 -7.32 14.40 -10.87
CA GLY A 113 -7.26 15.73 -11.45
C GLY A 113 -8.55 16.06 -12.20
N SER A 114 -8.46 16.34 -13.46
CA SER A 114 -9.62 16.64 -14.32
C SER A 114 -10.28 15.40 -14.93
N ILE A 115 -9.69 14.23 -14.74
CA ILE A 115 -10.18 12.97 -15.30
C ILE A 115 -11.10 12.31 -14.29
N LEU A 116 -12.25 11.84 -14.73
CA LEU A 116 -13.21 11.09 -13.92
C LEU A 116 -13.11 9.60 -14.24
N ILE A 117 -12.88 8.80 -13.20
CA ILE A 117 -12.86 7.35 -13.30
C ILE A 117 -14.17 6.81 -12.73
N ALA A 118 -14.83 5.96 -13.49
CA ALA A 118 -16.04 5.27 -13.06
C ALA A 118 -15.77 3.78 -12.90
N VAL A 119 -16.09 3.24 -11.72
CA VAL A 119 -15.99 1.81 -11.47
C VAL A 119 -17.32 1.17 -11.86
N ASN A 120 -17.27 0.26 -12.83
CA ASN A 120 -18.47 -0.43 -13.30
C ASN A 120 -18.91 -1.46 -12.25
N PRO A 121 -20.12 -1.34 -11.68
CA PRO A 121 -20.58 -2.27 -10.66
C PRO A 121 -21.02 -3.62 -11.22
N PHE A 122 -21.05 -3.76 -12.52
CA PHE A 122 -21.45 -5.00 -13.19
C PHE A 122 -20.24 -5.66 -13.92
#